data_00d8f714f2d4617fdf78797799c7b366
#
_entry.id   00d8f714f2d4617fdf78797799c7b366
#
_cell.length_a   1.000
_cell.length_b   1.000
_cell.length_c   1.000
_cell.angle_alpha   90.00
_cell.angle_beta   90.00
_cell.angle_gamma   90.00
#
_symmetry.space_group_name_H-M   'P 1'
#
loop_
_entity.id
_entity.type
_entity.pdbx_description
1 polymer ?
#
loop_
_entity_poly.entity_id
_entity_poly.type
_entity_poly.pdbx_seq_one_letter_code
_entity_poly.pdbx_strand_id
1 'polypeptide(L)'
;MKMKKTLCRVLCAVCALAMVLPVIFSVTASAASTKYIQSYYYPTKTLIGEELPYNQLSDQNGNPAQIEIGENQYTLITYWASWCPDCEEELSHLPELLPVLDEYENVQWYLVNRTDGVDDTIATASAYLKEQGITLPSLYDEGLAFRNALGINSIPTTILLNPEGEVELINPNVITTPGQLRAMLDYAINGADSATLSYVQANLLNESGSVKRAAGSTTTSSAAQGLLAQYAVDSLNKSLLDTQRQWVFANGSTGNLGDDLALLGALSSWRGYEGDAATLGETIVNTYFADGQLNGQVSLSDLDLESMMLLGRGAPYDEALSVIQKGFIGAQFPLYYSEYNADKGTYNHQVIDTADALTTVYHLAQVGKVRKQTINWLYDQVEGDGLRARYTTDGEVVATYNYETPALYALTALIALEAGEEDLFTQSVMLMETCRTFDTASASNGSFTTRNKDSAFDQCAALLVYAKMQQE
;
A
#
# COMPACT_ATOMS: atom_id res chain seq x y z
N MET A 1 14.86 -49.66 3.82
CA MET A 1 15.02 -48.98 2.53
C MET A 1 13.67 -48.68 1.81
N LYS A 2 12.50 -49.14 2.26
CA LYS A 2 11.19 -48.83 1.67
C LYS A 2 10.51 -47.55 2.23
N MET A 3 10.84 -47.10 3.45
CA MET A 3 10.26 -45.91 4.08
C MET A 3 10.76 -44.56 3.52
N LYS A 4 12.01 -44.49 3.03
CA LYS A 4 12.57 -43.26 2.45
C LYS A 4 11.99 -42.91 1.04
N LYS A 5 11.48 -43.89 0.31
CA LYS A 5 10.87 -43.63 -1.02
C LYS A 5 9.43 -43.11 -0.93
N THR A 6 8.73 -43.36 0.17
CA THR A 6 7.35 -42.90 0.37
C THR A 6 7.32 -41.45 0.87
N LEU A 7 8.30 -41.07 1.69
CA LEU A 7 8.44 -39.69 2.19
C LEU A 7 8.79 -38.70 1.06
N CYS A 8 9.68 -39.11 0.15
CA CYS A 8 10.08 -38.30 -1.00
C CYS A 8 8.95 -38.10 -2.02
N ARG A 9 8.02 -39.06 -2.14
CA ARG A 9 6.84 -38.95 -3.02
C ARG A 9 5.73 -38.08 -2.42
N VAL A 10 5.62 -38.00 -1.12
CA VAL A 10 4.68 -37.11 -0.43
C VAL A 10 5.19 -35.67 -0.45
N LEU A 11 6.49 -35.44 -0.25
CA LEU A 11 7.08 -34.10 -0.41
C LEU A 11 6.97 -33.58 -1.86
N CYS A 12 7.25 -34.42 -2.88
CA CYS A 12 7.05 -34.03 -4.27
C CYS A 12 5.61 -33.78 -4.66
N ALA A 13 4.64 -34.44 -4.00
CA ALA A 13 3.21 -34.22 -4.25
C ALA A 13 2.72 -32.89 -3.61
N VAL A 14 3.27 -32.53 -2.46
CA VAL A 14 2.96 -31.26 -1.77
C VAL A 14 3.61 -30.08 -2.52
N CYS A 15 4.85 -30.22 -3.00
CA CYS A 15 5.47 -29.19 -3.85
C CYS A 15 4.84 -29.09 -5.25
N ALA A 16 4.26 -30.17 -5.79
CA ALA A 16 3.53 -30.11 -7.06
C ALA A 16 2.12 -29.52 -6.92
N LEU A 17 1.49 -29.60 -5.73
CA LEU A 17 0.21 -28.94 -5.44
C LEU A 17 0.39 -27.44 -5.17
N ALA A 18 1.52 -27.02 -4.61
CA ALA A 18 1.85 -25.61 -4.39
C ALA A 18 2.17 -24.86 -5.69
N MET A 19 2.53 -25.56 -6.79
CA MET A 19 2.80 -24.97 -8.11
C MET A 19 1.58 -24.88 -9.04
N VAL A 20 0.41 -25.34 -8.63
CA VAL A 20 -0.83 -25.29 -9.44
C VAL A 20 -1.85 -24.28 -8.91
N LEU A 21 -1.61 -23.68 -7.74
CA LEU A 21 -2.52 -22.72 -7.11
C LEU A 21 -2.34 -21.22 -7.48
N PRO A 22 -1.31 -20.76 -8.22
CA PRO A 22 -1.22 -19.33 -8.54
C PRO A 22 -2.13 -18.85 -9.69
N VAL A 23 -2.90 -19.73 -10.33
CA VAL A 23 -3.67 -19.34 -11.55
C VAL A 23 -5.14 -18.97 -11.24
N ILE A 24 -5.62 -19.19 -10.03
CA ILE A 24 -7.04 -18.93 -9.68
C ILE A 24 -7.23 -17.65 -8.83
N PHE A 25 -6.15 -17.06 -8.28
CA PHE A 25 -6.22 -15.88 -7.40
C PHE A 25 -5.89 -14.53 -8.04
N SER A 26 -5.69 -14.47 -9.35
CA SER A 26 -5.36 -13.21 -10.03
C SER A 26 -6.55 -12.28 -10.31
N VAL A 27 -7.78 -12.65 -9.93
CA VAL A 27 -8.98 -11.83 -10.17
C VAL A 27 -9.43 -11.04 -8.93
N THR A 28 -8.96 -11.40 -7.72
CA THR A 28 -9.36 -10.71 -6.48
C THR A 28 -8.37 -9.65 -6.00
N ALA A 29 -7.20 -9.53 -6.63
CA ALA A 29 -6.13 -8.67 -6.15
C ALA A 29 -6.39 -7.17 -6.37
N SER A 30 -7.10 -6.79 -7.45
CA SER A 30 -7.42 -5.38 -7.71
C SER A 30 -8.40 -4.84 -6.68
N ALA A 31 -9.47 -5.60 -6.38
CA ALA A 31 -10.48 -5.19 -5.41
C ALA A 31 -9.94 -5.02 -3.98
N ALA A 32 -8.98 -5.84 -3.57
CA ALA A 32 -8.38 -5.72 -2.25
C ALA A 32 -7.58 -4.42 -2.09
N SER A 33 -6.90 -3.95 -3.15
CA SER A 33 -6.04 -2.77 -3.08
C SER A 33 -6.79 -1.46 -2.91
N THR A 34 -7.99 -1.34 -3.46
CA THR A 34 -8.81 -0.13 -3.38
C THR A 34 -9.59 -0.01 -2.08
N LYS A 35 -9.81 -1.13 -1.40
CA LYS A 35 -10.52 -1.23 -0.12
C LYS A 35 -10.11 -0.18 0.91
N TYR A 36 -8.89 0.30 0.86
CA TYR A 36 -8.27 1.06 1.92
C TYR A 36 -8.41 2.58 1.81
N ILE A 37 -8.73 3.11 0.64
CA ILE A 37 -8.95 4.55 0.46
C ILE A 37 -10.18 5.04 1.24
N GLN A 38 -11.16 4.17 1.44
CA GLN A 38 -12.46 4.58 1.91
C GLN A 38 -12.68 4.58 3.36
N SER A 39 -12.15 3.59 4.05
CA SER A 39 -12.56 3.36 5.43
C SER A 39 -12.08 4.46 6.37
N TYR A 40 -11.15 5.31 5.94
CA TYR A 40 -10.81 6.55 6.65
C TYR A 40 -11.99 7.53 6.70
N TYR A 41 -12.80 7.58 5.62
CA TYR A 41 -13.93 8.50 5.51
C TYR A 41 -15.26 7.87 5.92
N TYR A 42 -15.38 6.57 5.83
CA TYR A 42 -16.61 5.83 6.10
C TYR A 42 -16.39 4.71 7.12
N PRO A 43 -17.17 4.67 8.19
CA PRO A 43 -17.05 3.60 9.21
C PRO A 43 -17.45 2.22 8.71
N THR A 44 -18.11 2.10 7.56
CA THR A 44 -18.47 0.82 6.95
C THR A 44 -17.32 0.30 6.08
N LYS A 45 -16.37 -0.34 6.70
CA LYS A 45 -15.20 -1.00 6.10
C LYS A 45 -15.55 -2.12 5.10
N THR A 46 -16.83 -2.47 4.98
CA THR A 46 -17.29 -3.69 4.36
C THR A 46 -17.79 -3.54 2.92
N LEU A 47 -17.69 -2.36 2.33
CA LEU A 47 -18.25 -2.13 1.00
C LEU A 47 -17.31 -2.45 -0.15
N ILE A 48 -16.00 -2.36 0.05
CA ILE A 48 -15.06 -2.60 -1.05
C ILE A 48 -14.83 -4.08 -1.25
N GLY A 49 -14.93 -4.49 -2.50
CA GLY A 49 -14.94 -5.90 -2.90
C GLY A 49 -16.28 -6.59 -2.67
N GLU A 50 -17.30 -5.86 -2.21
CA GLU A 50 -18.65 -6.39 -2.03
C GLU A 50 -19.57 -5.90 -3.15
N GLU A 51 -20.54 -6.70 -3.54
CA GLU A 51 -21.59 -6.28 -4.48
C GLU A 51 -22.32 -5.05 -3.95
N LEU A 52 -22.80 -4.19 -4.83
CA LEU A 52 -23.58 -3.02 -4.47
C LEU A 52 -24.77 -3.42 -3.57
N PRO A 53 -24.79 -3.02 -2.28
CA PRO A 53 -25.70 -3.62 -1.30
C PRO A 53 -27.16 -3.23 -1.49
N TYR A 54 -27.43 -2.22 -2.32
CA TYR A 54 -28.77 -1.74 -2.60
C TYR A 54 -28.81 -1.07 -3.97
N ASN A 55 -29.77 -1.48 -4.82
CA ASN A 55 -29.96 -0.95 -6.17
C ASN A 55 -31.45 -0.86 -6.55
N GLN A 56 -32.28 -0.34 -5.64
CA GLN A 56 -33.70 -0.11 -5.88
C GLN A 56 -33.98 1.40 -5.78
N LEU A 57 -33.99 2.07 -6.90
CA LEU A 57 -34.11 3.51 -7.05
C LEU A 57 -35.38 3.85 -7.84
N SER A 58 -35.63 5.13 -8.08
CA SER A 58 -36.72 5.62 -8.96
C SER A 58 -36.13 6.33 -10.17
N ASP A 59 -36.86 6.28 -11.29
CA ASP A 59 -36.58 7.13 -12.46
C ASP A 59 -37.15 8.54 -12.26
N GLN A 60 -36.97 9.42 -13.23
CA GLN A 60 -37.50 10.79 -13.22
C GLN A 60 -39.04 10.89 -13.15
N ASN A 61 -39.77 9.81 -13.40
CA ASN A 61 -41.22 9.72 -13.35
C ASN A 61 -41.72 9.04 -12.07
N GLY A 62 -40.80 8.64 -11.16
CA GLY A 62 -41.13 7.91 -9.95
C GLY A 62 -41.38 6.41 -10.16
N ASN A 63 -41.04 5.85 -11.33
CA ASN A 63 -41.13 4.40 -11.54
C ASN A 63 -39.89 3.71 -10.97
N PRO A 64 -40.05 2.45 -10.54
CA PRO A 64 -38.89 1.64 -10.09
C PRO A 64 -37.83 1.57 -11.18
N ALA A 65 -36.60 1.82 -10.80
CA ALA A 65 -35.42 1.81 -11.65
C ALA A 65 -34.20 1.30 -10.87
N GLN A 66 -33.15 0.98 -11.60
CA GLN A 66 -31.87 0.53 -11.01
C GLN A 66 -30.71 1.02 -11.87
N ILE A 67 -29.52 1.00 -11.29
CA ILE A 67 -28.26 1.19 -12.01
C ILE A 67 -28.04 -0.09 -12.82
N GLU A 68 -27.89 0.03 -14.13
CA GLU A 68 -27.58 -1.10 -14.99
C GLU A 68 -26.08 -1.39 -14.88
N ILE A 69 -25.73 -2.58 -14.40
CA ILE A 69 -24.36 -3.07 -14.31
C ILE A 69 -24.14 -3.96 -15.54
N GLY A 70 -23.24 -3.52 -16.42
CA GLY A 70 -22.96 -4.22 -17.67
C GLY A 70 -21.74 -5.13 -17.58
N GLU A 71 -21.73 -6.25 -18.30
CA GLU A 71 -20.55 -7.10 -18.45
C GLU A 71 -19.37 -6.29 -19.01
N ASN A 72 -18.20 -6.40 -18.40
CA ASN A 72 -16.97 -5.68 -18.74
C ASN A 72 -17.09 -4.14 -18.68
N GLN A 73 -17.95 -3.60 -17.83
CA GLN A 73 -18.16 -2.16 -17.72
C GLN A 73 -17.95 -1.65 -16.31
N TYR A 74 -17.04 -0.69 -16.14
CA TYR A 74 -16.92 0.09 -14.91
C TYR A 74 -18.07 1.09 -14.80
N THR A 75 -18.61 1.27 -13.59
CA THR A 75 -19.76 2.16 -13.36
C THR A 75 -19.44 3.20 -12.29
N LEU A 76 -19.36 4.46 -12.70
CA LEU A 76 -19.31 5.60 -11.78
C LEU A 76 -20.73 5.94 -11.30
N ILE A 77 -20.87 6.26 -10.02
CA ILE A 77 -22.10 6.70 -9.38
C ILE A 77 -21.78 7.92 -8.53
N THR A 78 -22.24 9.10 -8.89
CA THR A 78 -22.15 10.27 -8.01
C THR A 78 -23.44 10.44 -7.23
N TYR A 79 -23.39 10.31 -5.90
CA TYR A 79 -24.48 10.59 -4.98
C TYR A 79 -24.46 12.08 -4.61
N TRP A 80 -25.53 12.80 -4.90
CA TRP A 80 -25.58 14.26 -4.87
C TRP A 80 -26.92 14.82 -4.40
N ALA A 81 -26.97 16.14 -4.14
CA ALA A 81 -28.23 16.88 -3.89
C ALA A 81 -28.21 18.26 -4.58
N SER A 82 -29.37 18.77 -4.98
CA SER A 82 -29.47 20.03 -5.70
C SER A 82 -29.20 21.28 -4.86
N TRP A 83 -29.26 21.16 -3.56
CA TRP A 83 -29.01 22.23 -2.59
C TRP A 83 -27.57 22.25 -2.05
N CYS A 84 -26.72 21.31 -2.46
CA CYS A 84 -25.37 21.12 -1.94
C CYS A 84 -24.36 21.92 -2.77
N PRO A 85 -23.64 22.93 -2.19
CA PRO A 85 -22.69 23.75 -2.94
C PRO A 85 -21.55 22.96 -3.56
N ASP A 86 -21.00 21.97 -2.84
CA ASP A 86 -19.90 21.12 -3.32
C ASP A 86 -20.37 20.22 -4.47
N CYS A 87 -21.65 19.80 -4.46
CA CYS A 87 -22.25 19.07 -5.57
C CYS A 87 -22.46 19.98 -6.79
N GLU A 88 -22.88 21.24 -6.59
CA GLU A 88 -22.98 22.23 -7.65
C GLU A 88 -21.62 22.46 -8.31
N GLU A 89 -20.56 22.57 -7.49
CA GLU A 89 -19.20 22.71 -7.98
C GLU A 89 -18.81 21.51 -8.88
N GLU A 90 -18.93 20.25 -8.39
CA GLU A 90 -18.60 19.06 -9.19
C GLU A 90 -19.42 18.99 -10.49
N LEU A 91 -20.74 19.16 -10.39
CA LEU A 91 -21.63 19.07 -11.54
C LEU A 91 -21.37 20.17 -12.58
N SER A 92 -20.87 21.34 -12.19
CA SER A 92 -20.47 22.40 -13.10
C SER A 92 -19.25 22.04 -13.96
N HIS A 93 -18.39 21.13 -13.49
CA HIS A 93 -17.23 20.63 -14.22
C HIS A 93 -17.52 19.43 -15.14
N LEU A 94 -18.73 18.86 -15.13
CA LEU A 94 -19.08 17.72 -16.00
C LEU A 94 -18.73 17.94 -17.49
N PRO A 95 -18.88 19.13 -18.09
CA PRO A 95 -18.47 19.34 -19.48
C PRO A 95 -16.99 19.07 -19.75
N GLU A 96 -16.13 19.26 -18.74
CA GLU A 96 -14.69 19.00 -18.81
C GLU A 96 -14.35 17.56 -18.40
N LEU A 97 -15.15 16.94 -17.55
CA LEU A 97 -14.95 15.59 -17.03
C LEU A 97 -15.44 14.50 -17.99
N LEU A 98 -16.61 14.70 -18.62
CA LEU A 98 -17.20 13.69 -19.49
C LEU A 98 -16.31 13.22 -20.65
N PRO A 99 -15.51 14.08 -21.31
CA PRO A 99 -14.58 13.63 -22.35
C PRO A 99 -13.51 12.64 -21.86
N VAL A 100 -13.23 12.61 -20.54
CA VAL A 100 -12.29 11.62 -19.97
C VAL A 100 -12.80 10.19 -20.13
N LEU A 101 -14.12 9.99 -20.09
CA LEU A 101 -14.70 8.66 -20.26
C LEU A 101 -14.42 8.07 -21.64
N ASP A 102 -14.23 8.91 -22.67
CA ASP A 102 -13.89 8.48 -24.03
C ASP A 102 -12.46 7.91 -24.13
N GLU A 103 -11.62 8.16 -23.11
CA GLU A 103 -10.24 7.65 -23.04
C GLU A 103 -10.20 6.20 -22.49
N TYR A 104 -11.29 5.75 -21.87
CA TYR A 104 -11.41 4.43 -21.26
C TYR A 104 -12.50 3.62 -21.96
N GLU A 105 -12.18 2.38 -22.31
CA GLU A 105 -13.18 1.46 -22.82
C GLU A 105 -14.13 1.05 -21.69
N ASN A 106 -15.42 1.12 -21.95
CA ASN A 106 -16.44 0.59 -21.04
C ASN A 106 -16.54 1.26 -19.66
N VAL A 107 -16.58 2.59 -19.60
CA VAL A 107 -16.94 3.34 -18.38
C VAL A 107 -18.26 4.07 -18.59
N GLN A 108 -19.18 3.92 -17.66
CA GLN A 108 -20.44 4.67 -17.61
C GLN A 108 -20.55 5.48 -16.32
N TRP A 109 -21.38 6.54 -16.32
CA TRP A 109 -21.55 7.40 -15.17
C TRP A 109 -23.04 7.66 -14.91
N TYR A 110 -23.49 7.38 -13.68
CA TYR A 110 -24.83 7.67 -13.18
C TYR A 110 -24.79 8.76 -12.12
N LEU A 111 -25.83 9.58 -12.09
CA LEU A 111 -26.12 10.47 -10.97
C LEU A 111 -27.22 9.85 -10.11
N VAL A 112 -27.03 9.76 -8.79
CA VAL A 112 -28.06 9.33 -7.86
C VAL A 112 -28.36 10.47 -6.91
N ASN A 113 -29.60 11.03 -7.01
CA ASN A 113 -29.97 12.15 -6.16
C ASN A 113 -30.46 11.69 -4.79
N ARG A 114 -30.05 12.42 -3.74
CA ARG A 114 -30.57 12.31 -2.40
C ARG A 114 -32.00 12.87 -2.31
N THR A 115 -32.96 12.07 -2.69
CA THR A 115 -34.38 12.46 -2.71
C THR A 115 -35.01 12.21 -1.34
N ASP A 116 -34.83 13.16 -0.40
CA ASP A 116 -35.29 13.01 0.99
C ASP A 116 -36.77 13.47 1.17
N GLY A 117 -37.38 14.05 0.14
CA GLY A 117 -38.75 14.52 0.16
C GLY A 117 -38.94 15.85 0.91
N VAL A 118 -37.89 16.45 1.43
CA VAL A 118 -37.88 17.71 2.19
C VAL A 118 -37.09 18.78 1.44
N ASP A 119 -35.77 18.55 1.35
CA ASP A 119 -34.82 19.45 0.69
C ASP A 119 -34.76 19.17 -0.81
N ASP A 120 -34.83 17.90 -1.19
CA ASP A 120 -34.93 17.43 -2.57
C ASP A 120 -36.13 16.50 -2.83
N THR A 121 -36.76 16.69 -3.97
CA THR A 121 -37.76 15.79 -4.57
C THR A 121 -37.31 15.43 -5.99
N ILE A 122 -37.86 14.38 -6.59
CA ILE A 122 -37.61 14.05 -8.00
C ILE A 122 -37.83 15.30 -8.91
N ALA A 123 -38.86 16.08 -8.63
CA ALA A 123 -39.20 17.26 -9.43
C ALA A 123 -38.14 18.37 -9.31
N THR A 124 -37.66 18.68 -8.09
CA THR A 124 -36.65 19.73 -7.85
C THR A 124 -35.30 19.34 -8.43
N ALA A 125 -34.86 18.10 -8.18
CA ALA A 125 -33.59 17.60 -8.68
C ALA A 125 -33.57 17.45 -10.20
N SER A 126 -34.68 16.95 -10.81
CA SER A 126 -34.82 16.89 -12.29
C SER A 126 -34.83 18.26 -12.93
N ALA A 127 -35.49 19.25 -12.29
CA ALA A 127 -35.51 20.64 -12.79
C ALA A 127 -34.08 21.24 -12.75
N TYR A 128 -33.34 21.00 -11.68
CA TYR A 128 -31.95 21.43 -11.56
C TYR A 128 -31.06 20.86 -12.69
N LEU A 129 -31.08 19.53 -12.89
CA LEU A 129 -30.27 18.89 -13.94
C LEU A 129 -30.64 19.45 -15.34
N LYS A 130 -31.92 19.67 -15.59
CA LYS A 130 -32.39 20.27 -16.85
C LYS A 130 -31.90 21.69 -17.02
N GLU A 131 -31.96 22.51 -15.97
CA GLU A 131 -31.49 23.90 -15.99
C GLU A 131 -29.97 23.96 -16.26
N GLN A 132 -29.20 23.07 -15.65
CA GLN A 132 -27.77 22.96 -15.87
C GLN A 132 -27.38 22.25 -17.19
N GLY A 133 -28.35 21.72 -17.94
CA GLY A 133 -28.10 21.02 -19.22
C GLY A 133 -27.43 19.67 -19.05
N ILE A 134 -27.49 19.05 -17.86
CA ILE A 134 -26.91 17.77 -17.56
C ILE A 134 -27.75 16.64 -18.10
N THR A 135 -27.14 15.75 -18.88
CA THR A 135 -27.83 14.65 -19.60
C THR A 135 -27.42 13.26 -19.14
N LEU A 136 -26.58 13.15 -18.10
CA LEU A 136 -26.19 11.86 -17.53
C LEU A 136 -27.44 11.08 -17.05
N PRO A 137 -27.44 9.75 -17.15
CA PRO A 137 -28.45 8.92 -16.52
C PRO A 137 -28.60 9.26 -15.04
N SER A 138 -29.83 9.60 -14.63
CA SER A 138 -30.08 10.10 -13.28
C SER A 138 -31.17 9.31 -12.61
N LEU A 139 -30.93 8.84 -11.41
CA LEU A 139 -31.82 8.06 -10.55
C LEU A 139 -32.03 8.77 -9.21
N TYR A 140 -33.04 8.36 -8.48
CA TYR A 140 -33.53 9.06 -7.29
C TYR A 140 -33.67 8.09 -6.12
N ASP A 141 -32.98 8.39 -5.01
CA ASP A 141 -32.99 7.61 -3.75
C ASP A 141 -34.11 8.08 -2.84
N GLU A 142 -35.36 7.73 -3.18
CA GLU A 142 -36.52 8.08 -2.35
C GLU A 142 -36.49 7.31 -1.02
N GLY A 143 -36.54 8.07 0.08
CA GLY A 143 -36.48 7.50 1.41
C GLY A 143 -35.07 7.11 1.90
N LEU A 144 -34.02 7.46 1.14
CA LEU A 144 -32.60 7.36 1.52
C LEU A 144 -32.11 5.92 1.77
N ALA A 145 -32.72 4.92 1.15
CA ALA A 145 -32.35 3.52 1.35
C ALA A 145 -30.96 3.20 0.75
N PHE A 146 -30.67 3.74 -0.44
CA PHE A 146 -29.35 3.64 -1.08
C PHE A 146 -28.26 4.27 -0.21
N ARG A 147 -28.49 5.53 0.22
CA ARG A 147 -27.59 6.24 1.14
C ARG A 147 -27.28 5.44 2.39
N ASN A 148 -28.33 4.89 3.03
CA ASN A 148 -28.19 4.19 4.31
C ASN A 148 -27.49 2.84 4.13
N ALA A 149 -27.77 2.11 3.06
CA ALA A 149 -27.13 0.82 2.76
C ALA A 149 -25.62 0.99 2.49
N LEU A 150 -25.22 2.08 1.84
CA LEU A 150 -23.82 2.38 1.55
C LEU A 150 -23.14 3.20 2.65
N GLY A 151 -23.85 3.62 3.70
CA GLY A 151 -23.28 4.42 4.77
C GLY A 151 -22.77 5.81 4.33
N ILE A 152 -23.34 6.38 3.25
CA ILE A 152 -22.92 7.68 2.72
C ILE A 152 -23.24 8.78 3.74
N ASN A 153 -22.22 9.49 4.20
CA ASN A 153 -22.34 10.53 5.24
C ASN A 153 -21.96 11.93 4.75
N SER A 154 -21.39 12.06 3.56
CA SER A 154 -21.07 13.33 2.88
C SER A 154 -21.56 13.30 1.42
N ILE A 155 -21.73 14.48 0.81
CA ILE A 155 -22.02 14.68 -0.59
C ILE A 155 -21.19 15.85 -1.15
N PRO A 156 -20.72 15.75 -2.40
CA PRO A 156 -20.88 14.61 -3.30
C PRO A 156 -20.05 13.42 -2.80
N THR A 157 -20.48 12.21 -3.19
CA THR A 157 -19.70 11.00 -3.04
C THR A 157 -19.73 10.23 -4.35
N THR A 158 -18.59 9.97 -4.92
CA THR A 158 -18.48 9.19 -6.16
C THR A 158 -18.02 7.78 -5.84
N ILE A 159 -18.79 6.80 -6.28
CA ILE A 159 -18.55 5.36 -6.12
C ILE A 159 -18.19 4.82 -7.49
N LEU A 160 -17.17 3.96 -7.55
CA LEU A 160 -16.79 3.22 -8.75
C LEU A 160 -17.06 1.74 -8.52
N LEU A 161 -17.84 1.14 -9.41
CA LEU A 161 -18.03 -0.31 -9.44
C LEU A 161 -17.15 -0.91 -10.54
N ASN A 162 -16.60 -2.09 -10.25
CA ASN A 162 -15.93 -2.93 -11.24
C ASN A 162 -16.95 -3.62 -12.19
N PRO A 163 -16.49 -4.34 -13.22
CA PRO A 163 -17.37 -5.06 -14.16
C PRO A 163 -18.22 -6.14 -13.52
N GLU A 164 -17.84 -6.65 -12.37
CA GLU A 164 -18.56 -7.65 -11.58
C GLU A 164 -19.68 -7.02 -10.74
N GLY A 165 -19.72 -5.67 -10.67
CA GLY A 165 -20.70 -4.91 -9.87
C GLY A 165 -20.30 -4.72 -8.42
N GLU A 166 -19.07 -5.04 -8.09
CA GLU A 166 -18.50 -4.84 -6.76
C GLU A 166 -17.97 -3.42 -6.61
N VAL A 167 -18.02 -2.89 -5.40
CA VAL A 167 -17.50 -1.56 -5.09
C VAL A 167 -15.98 -1.58 -5.11
N GLU A 168 -15.38 -0.91 -6.07
CA GLU A 168 -13.93 -0.82 -6.27
C GLU A 168 -13.32 0.37 -5.53
N LEU A 169 -13.98 1.52 -5.59
CA LEU A 169 -13.51 2.76 -4.97
C LEU A 169 -14.70 3.64 -4.55
N ILE A 170 -14.54 4.36 -3.43
CA ILE A 170 -15.46 5.47 -3.06
C ILE A 170 -14.61 6.73 -2.83
N ASN A 171 -14.93 7.81 -3.50
CA ASN A 171 -14.32 9.12 -3.30
C ASN A 171 -15.33 10.08 -2.65
N PRO A 172 -15.10 10.54 -1.42
CA PRO A 172 -15.96 11.53 -0.76
C PRO A 172 -15.56 12.97 -1.07
N ASN A 173 -14.61 13.18 -1.96
CA ASN A 173 -14.13 14.52 -2.33
C ASN A 173 -14.70 14.96 -3.67
N VAL A 174 -14.84 16.28 -3.83
CA VAL A 174 -15.29 16.91 -5.07
C VAL A 174 -14.31 16.64 -6.21
N ILE A 175 -14.79 16.23 -7.37
CA ILE A 175 -14.00 16.02 -8.58
C ILE A 175 -14.17 17.24 -9.49
N THR A 176 -13.15 18.06 -9.60
CA THR A 176 -13.21 19.32 -10.38
C THR A 176 -12.29 19.33 -11.61
N THR A 177 -11.42 18.33 -11.76
CA THR A 177 -10.48 18.30 -12.87
C THR A 177 -10.47 16.96 -13.60
N PRO A 178 -10.23 16.96 -14.92
CA PRO A 178 -10.00 15.72 -15.68
C PRO A 178 -8.87 14.85 -15.11
N GLY A 179 -7.85 15.48 -14.51
CA GLY A 179 -6.71 14.77 -13.91
C GLY A 179 -7.11 13.95 -12.68
N GLN A 180 -8.02 14.45 -11.84
CA GLN A 180 -8.55 13.70 -10.69
C GLN A 180 -9.39 12.51 -11.15
N LEU A 181 -10.26 12.69 -12.12
CA LEU A 181 -11.08 11.59 -12.65
C LEU A 181 -10.20 10.50 -13.31
N ARG A 182 -9.20 10.89 -14.13
CA ARG A 182 -8.25 9.92 -14.70
C ARG A 182 -7.51 9.14 -13.61
N ALA A 183 -7.03 9.83 -12.58
CA ALA A 183 -6.31 9.18 -11.49
C ALA A 183 -7.17 8.12 -10.78
N MET A 184 -8.46 8.37 -10.59
CA MET A 184 -9.40 7.39 -10.02
C MET A 184 -9.59 6.19 -10.95
N LEU A 185 -9.81 6.43 -12.24
CA LEU A 185 -10.00 5.36 -13.23
C LEU A 185 -8.73 4.54 -13.41
N ASP A 186 -7.56 5.20 -13.52
CA ASP A 186 -6.26 4.51 -13.62
C ASP A 186 -5.97 3.64 -12.40
N TYR A 187 -6.31 4.11 -11.20
CA TYR A 187 -6.13 3.34 -9.97
C TYR A 187 -6.93 2.04 -10.00
N ALA A 188 -8.20 2.11 -10.40
CA ALA A 188 -9.07 0.95 -10.45
C ALA A 188 -8.74 0.01 -11.63
N ILE A 189 -8.47 0.57 -12.82
CA ILE A 189 -8.30 -0.21 -14.06
C ILE A 189 -6.87 -0.73 -14.22
N ASN A 190 -5.86 0.07 -13.85
CA ASN A 190 -4.45 -0.23 -14.06
C ASN A 190 -3.70 -0.72 -12.80
N GLY A 191 -4.40 -0.78 -11.66
CA GLY A 191 -3.85 -1.18 -10.37
C GLY A 191 -3.31 -0.02 -9.52
N ALA A 192 -3.42 -0.19 -8.21
CA ALA A 192 -3.10 0.84 -7.22
C ALA A 192 -1.62 1.29 -7.25
N ASP A 193 -0.71 0.40 -7.61
CA ASP A 193 0.74 0.66 -7.66
C ASP A 193 1.19 1.38 -8.94
N SER A 194 0.42 1.36 -10.03
CA SER A 194 0.83 1.79 -11.36
C SER A 194 1.33 3.24 -11.40
N ALA A 195 0.60 4.18 -10.80
CA ALA A 195 0.97 5.59 -10.76
C ALA A 195 2.20 5.83 -9.86
N THR A 196 2.29 5.13 -8.72
CA THR A 196 3.45 5.21 -7.80
C THR A 196 4.71 4.64 -8.46
N LEU A 197 4.61 3.50 -9.14
CA LEU A 197 5.72 2.92 -9.90
C LEU A 197 6.18 3.87 -11.00
N SER A 198 5.26 4.45 -11.76
CA SER A 198 5.56 5.45 -12.79
C SER A 198 6.30 6.66 -12.21
N TYR A 199 5.85 7.16 -11.05
CA TYR A 199 6.53 8.25 -10.34
C TYR A 199 7.96 7.87 -9.92
N VAL A 200 8.16 6.69 -9.34
CA VAL A 200 9.47 6.19 -8.91
C VAL A 200 10.41 6.07 -10.11
N GLN A 201 9.96 5.47 -11.19
CA GLN A 201 10.76 5.30 -12.41
C GLN A 201 11.17 6.64 -13.04
N ALA A 202 10.27 7.60 -13.07
CA ALA A 202 10.53 8.90 -13.70
C ALA A 202 11.41 9.83 -12.82
N ASN A 203 11.27 9.80 -11.51
CA ASN A 203 11.84 10.82 -10.62
C ASN A 203 12.93 10.30 -9.68
N LEU A 204 12.84 9.01 -9.28
CA LEU A 204 13.67 8.45 -8.20
C LEU A 204 14.67 7.40 -8.70
N LEU A 205 14.42 6.74 -9.82
CA LEU A 205 15.34 5.75 -10.37
C LEU A 205 16.35 6.41 -11.31
N ASN A 206 17.65 6.16 -11.08
CA ASN A 206 18.70 6.57 -12.00
C ASN A 206 18.81 5.57 -13.16
N GLU A 207 19.38 6.03 -14.29
CA GLU A 207 19.70 5.13 -15.43
C GLU A 207 20.60 3.96 -15.04
N SER A 208 21.45 4.14 -14.02
CA SER A 208 22.31 3.08 -13.48
C SER A 208 21.57 2.04 -12.64
N GLY A 209 20.31 2.28 -12.25
CA GLY A 209 19.52 1.43 -11.37
C GLY A 209 19.54 1.82 -9.89
N SER A 210 20.36 2.82 -9.49
CA SER A 210 20.32 3.30 -8.11
C SER A 210 19.09 4.15 -7.81
N VAL A 211 18.58 4.06 -6.60
CA VAL A 211 17.43 4.84 -6.13
C VAL A 211 17.92 6.15 -5.50
N LYS A 212 17.45 7.29 -6.00
CA LYS A 212 17.69 8.61 -5.40
C LYS A 212 16.92 8.72 -4.08
N ARG A 213 17.43 9.55 -3.17
CA ARG A 213 16.78 9.77 -1.87
C ARG A 213 15.42 10.47 -2.00
N ALA A 214 15.28 11.36 -2.96
CA ALA A 214 14.08 12.15 -3.27
C ALA A 214 14.17 12.69 -4.69
N ALA A 215 13.07 13.16 -5.26
CA ALA A 215 13.07 13.82 -6.57
C ALA A 215 14.04 15.01 -6.57
N GLY A 216 14.85 15.11 -7.64
CA GLY A 216 15.89 16.11 -7.77
C GLY A 216 17.12 15.93 -6.86
N SER A 217 17.17 14.89 -6.02
CA SER A 217 18.36 14.58 -5.23
C SER A 217 19.47 13.98 -6.08
N THR A 218 20.70 14.27 -5.70
CA THR A 218 21.92 13.65 -6.28
C THR A 218 22.46 12.52 -5.40
N THR A 219 21.92 12.36 -4.19
CA THR A 219 22.31 11.29 -3.27
C THR A 219 21.39 10.09 -3.41
N THR A 220 21.97 8.89 -3.29
CA THR A 220 21.20 7.64 -3.24
C THR A 220 20.53 7.47 -1.89
N SER A 221 19.45 6.70 -1.87
CA SER A 221 18.79 6.25 -0.65
C SER A 221 19.40 4.96 -0.19
N SER A 222 19.80 4.88 1.09
CA SER A 222 19.92 3.61 1.79
C SER A 222 18.53 3.17 2.25
N ALA A 223 18.24 1.88 2.30
CA ALA A 223 17.00 1.25 2.68
C ALA A 223 15.82 1.32 1.65
N ALA A 224 15.88 2.16 0.62
CA ALA A 224 14.88 2.14 -0.45
C ALA A 224 15.24 1.17 -1.59
N GLN A 225 16.52 0.89 -1.77
CA GLN A 225 17.01 -0.01 -2.82
C GLN A 225 16.51 -1.44 -2.60
N GLY A 226 16.60 -1.93 -1.38
CA GLY A 226 16.14 -3.25 -0.99
C GLY A 226 14.62 -3.41 -1.12
N LEU A 227 13.86 -2.42 -0.63
CA LEU A 227 12.40 -2.42 -0.77
C LEU A 227 11.94 -2.45 -2.24
N LEU A 228 12.63 -1.71 -3.11
CA LEU A 228 12.32 -1.71 -4.54
C LEU A 228 12.65 -3.06 -5.20
N ALA A 229 13.71 -3.74 -4.76
CA ALA A 229 14.04 -5.06 -5.25
C ALA A 229 13.03 -6.13 -4.79
N GLN A 230 12.55 -6.06 -3.55
CA GLN A 230 11.47 -6.91 -3.05
C GLN A 230 10.16 -6.66 -3.80
N TYR A 231 9.78 -5.39 -3.99
CA TYR A 231 8.64 -5.04 -4.84
C TYR A 231 8.75 -5.63 -6.25
N ALA A 232 9.93 -5.55 -6.87
CA ALA A 232 10.13 -6.08 -8.22
C ALA A 232 9.89 -7.60 -8.31
N VAL A 233 10.22 -8.35 -7.25
CA VAL A 233 9.93 -9.80 -7.17
C VAL A 233 8.45 -10.03 -6.95
N ASP A 234 7.87 -9.38 -5.97
CA ASP A 234 6.48 -9.61 -5.55
C ASP A 234 5.47 -9.19 -6.63
N SER A 235 5.79 -8.13 -7.40
CA SER A 235 5.02 -7.69 -8.58
C SER A 235 5.39 -8.40 -9.88
N LEU A 236 6.27 -9.40 -9.86
CA LEU A 236 6.78 -10.12 -11.03
C LEU A 236 7.44 -9.20 -12.08
N ASN A 237 7.97 -8.05 -11.68
CA ASN A 237 8.60 -7.07 -12.55
C ASN A 237 10.08 -7.41 -12.80
N LYS A 238 10.30 -8.35 -13.71
CA LYS A 238 11.67 -8.81 -14.05
C LYS A 238 12.59 -7.69 -14.51
N SER A 239 12.09 -6.74 -15.31
CA SER A 239 12.90 -5.66 -15.84
C SER A 239 13.45 -4.76 -14.73
N LEU A 240 12.61 -4.46 -13.73
CA LEU A 240 13.01 -3.68 -12.58
C LEU A 240 14.03 -4.45 -11.72
N LEU A 241 13.81 -5.75 -11.47
CA LEU A 241 14.75 -6.60 -10.74
C LEU A 241 16.10 -6.68 -11.47
N ASP A 242 16.11 -6.84 -12.80
CA ASP A 242 17.34 -6.83 -13.61
C ASP A 242 18.12 -5.53 -13.45
N THR A 243 17.43 -4.41 -13.40
CA THR A 243 18.02 -3.08 -13.20
C THR A 243 18.70 -2.99 -11.82
N GLN A 244 18.02 -3.44 -10.76
CA GLN A 244 18.58 -3.46 -9.40
C GLN A 244 19.79 -4.39 -9.31
N ARG A 245 19.67 -5.59 -9.90
CA ARG A 245 20.74 -6.57 -10.00
C ARG A 245 21.98 -6.00 -10.72
N GLN A 246 21.81 -5.42 -11.89
CA GLN A 246 22.92 -4.84 -12.66
C GLN A 246 23.65 -3.76 -11.86
N TRP A 247 22.92 -2.92 -11.14
CA TRP A 247 23.51 -1.87 -10.34
C TRP A 247 24.34 -2.42 -9.18
N VAL A 248 23.85 -3.39 -8.39
CA VAL A 248 24.61 -3.95 -7.27
C VAL A 248 25.88 -4.65 -7.73
N PHE A 249 25.83 -5.42 -8.82
CA PHE A 249 27.01 -6.12 -9.34
C PHE A 249 28.03 -5.17 -9.99
N ALA A 250 27.61 -4.03 -10.53
CA ALA A 250 28.51 -3.00 -11.01
C ALA A 250 29.26 -2.29 -9.86
N ASN A 251 28.70 -2.26 -8.66
CA ASN A 251 29.26 -1.59 -7.49
C ASN A 251 29.81 -2.57 -6.44
N GLY A 252 29.55 -3.87 -6.58
CA GLY A 252 29.93 -4.94 -5.65
C GLY A 252 28.99 -5.06 -4.43
N SER A 253 28.33 -4.00 -4.01
CA SER A 253 27.39 -3.93 -2.87
C SER A 253 26.60 -2.63 -2.97
N THR A 254 25.46 -2.53 -2.30
CA THR A 254 24.70 -1.28 -2.13
C THR A 254 25.40 -0.31 -1.17
N GLY A 255 26.29 -0.83 -0.31
CA GLY A 255 26.92 -0.11 0.80
C GLY A 255 26.07 -0.06 2.07
N ASN A 256 24.93 -0.76 2.10
CA ASN A 256 24.07 -0.92 3.25
C ASN A 256 23.71 -2.41 3.43
N LEU A 257 23.84 -2.94 4.63
CA LEU A 257 23.60 -4.36 4.91
C LEU A 257 22.15 -4.77 4.65
N GLY A 258 21.19 -3.94 5.08
CA GLY A 258 19.74 -4.22 4.89
C GLY A 258 19.36 -4.27 3.41
N ASP A 259 19.81 -3.32 2.60
CA ASP A 259 19.58 -3.32 1.15
C ASP A 259 20.22 -4.53 0.47
N ASP A 260 21.46 -4.91 0.85
CA ASP A 260 22.15 -6.07 0.28
C ASP A 260 21.43 -7.37 0.65
N LEU A 261 20.96 -7.50 1.90
CA LEU A 261 20.17 -8.64 2.35
C LEU A 261 18.82 -8.73 1.63
N ALA A 262 18.08 -7.63 1.52
CA ALA A 262 16.81 -7.59 0.81
C ALA A 262 16.99 -7.97 -0.68
N LEU A 263 18.06 -7.49 -1.31
CA LEU A 263 18.39 -7.87 -2.68
C LEU A 263 18.82 -9.34 -2.80
N LEU A 264 19.54 -9.88 -1.80
CA LEU A 264 19.84 -11.32 -1.73
C LEU A 264 18.55 -12.14 -1.68
N GLY A 265 17.58 -11.75 -0.85
CA GLY A 265 16.25 -12.37 -0.78
C GLY A 265 15.54 -12.34 -2.12
N ALA A 266 15.51 -11.17 -2.75
CA ALA A 266 14.91 -10.96 -4.06
C ALA A 266 15.54 -11.84 -5.15
N LEU A 267 16.86 -11.90 -5.24
CA LEU A 267 17.55 -12.73 -6.22
C LEU A 267 17.39 -14.24 -5.94
N SER A 268 17.36 -14.62 -4.67
CA SER A 268 17.15 -16.02 -4.27
C SER A 268 15.75 -16.54 -4.62
N SER A 269 14.76 -15.65 -4.65
CA SER A 269 13.37 -15.97 -4.99
C SER A 269 13.14 -16.05 -6.50
N TRP A 270 14.06 -15.54 -7.33
CA TRP A 270 13.87 -15.48 -8.78
C TRP A 270 14.66 -16.60 -9.49
N ARG A 271 13.91 -17.46 -10.17
CA ARG A 271 14.51 -18.59 -10.93
C ARG A 271 15.53 -18.09 -11.97
N GLY A 272 16.74 -18.64 -11.90
CA GLY A 272 17.84 -18.34 -12.82
C GLY A 272 18.83 -17.31 -12.27
N TYR A 273 18.63 -16.81 -11.02
CA TYR A 273 19.55 -15.90 -10.34
C TYR A 273 20.26 -16.53 -9.14
N GLU A 274 20.18 -17.86 -8.99
CA GLU A 274 20.80 -18.61 -7.88
C GLU A 274 22.32 -18.38 -7.78
N GLY A 275 23.01 -18.26 -8.94
CA GLY A 275 24.44 -17.96 -8.99
C GLY A 275 24.77 -16.53 -8.52
N ASP A 276 23.94 -15.58 -8.88
CA ASP A 276 24.07 -14.19 -8.45
C ASP A 276 23.78 -14.04 -6.96
N ALA A 277 22.71 -14.68 -6.48
CA ALA A 277 22.38 -14.74 -5.07
C ALA A 277 23.54 -15.33 -4.24
N ALA A 278 24.14 -16.41 -4.68
CA ALA A 278 25.31 -17.01 -4.02
C ALA A 278 26.50 -16.03 -3.97
N THR A 279 26.79 -15.35 -5.08
CA THR A 279 27.88 -14.36 -5.16
C THR A 279 27.63 -13.17 -4.25
N LEU A 280 26.39 -12.64 -4.21
CA LEU A 280 26.02 -11.56 -3.30
C LEU A 280 26.11 -12.01 -1.84
N GLY A 281 25.64 -13.22 -1.51
CA GLY A 281 25.73 -13.77 -0.18
C GLY A 281 27.18 -13.89 0.33
N GLU A 282 28.13 -14.34 -0.51
CA GLU A 282 29.56 -14.33 -0.19
C GLU A 282 30.08 -12.90 0.04
N THR A 283 29.66 -11.96 -0.78
CA THR A 283 30.04 -10.54 -0.64
C THR A 283 29.54 -9.96 0.69
N ILE A 284 28.27 -10.22 1.05
CA ILE A 284 27.69 -9.78 2.32
C ILE A 284 28.48 -10.33 3.50
N VAL A 285 28.77 -11.65 3.51
CA VAL A 285 29.53 -12.28 4.60
C VAL A 285 30.91 -11.65 4.74
N ASN A 286 31.61 -11.44 3.64
CA ASN A 286 32.96 -10.87 3.65
C ASN A 286 33.01 -9.38 3.99
N THR A 287 31.93 -8.65 3.73
CA THR A 287 31.89 -7.19 3.92
C THR A 287 31.44 -6.80 5.33
N TYR A 288 30.41 -7.47 5.85
CA TYR A 288 29.70 -7.03 7.05
C TYR A 288 29.94 -7.91 8.29
N PHE A 289 30.53 -9.09 8.13
CA PHE A 289 30.76 -10.00 9.25
C PHE A 289 32.27 -10.30 9.43
N ALA A 290 32.69 -10.39 10.67
CA ALA A 290 34.06 -10.84 11.04
C ALA A 290 33.96 -12.22 11.70
N ASP A 291 34.64 -13.22 11.13
CA ASP A 291 34.60 -14.61 11.62
C ASP A 291 33.14 -15.14 11.81
N GLY A 292 32.22 -14.67 10.98
CA GLY A 292 30.80 -15.05 11.02
C GLY A 292 30.00 -14.39 12.14
N GLN A 293 30.51 -13.32 12.75
CA GLN A 293 29.83 -12.53 13.78
C GLN A 293 29.64 -11.08 13.36
N LEU A 294 28.64 -10.44 13.96
CA LEU A 294 28.43 -8.99 13.81
C LEU A 294 29.67 -8.24 14.35
N ASN A 295 30.06 -7.17 13.67
CA ASN A 295 31.13 -6.31 14.08
C ASN A 295 30.80 -4.83 13.99
N GLY A 296 31.51 -4.01 14.77
CA GLY A 296 31.33 -2.54 14.73
C GLY A 296 29.95 -2.07 15.15
N GLN A 297 29.50 -1.00 14.49
CA GLN A 297 28.17 -0.39 14.67
C GLN A 297 27.18 -1.04 13.69
N VAL A 298 26.07 -1.55 14.19
CA VAL A 298 25.05 -2.23 13.41
C VAL A 298 23.71 -1.55 13.66
N SER A 299 22.99 -1.18 12.58
CA SER A 299 21.59 -0.78 12.66
C SER A 299 20.73 -2.02 12.81
N LEU A 300 19.77 -2.03 13.74
CA LEU A 300 18.88 -3.16 13.93
C LEU A 300 17.92 -3.32 12.73
N SER A 301 17.57 -2.22 12.07
CA SER A 301 16.76 -2.21 10.85
C SER A 301 17.46 -2.85 9.63
N ASP A 302 18.78 -2.94 9.65
CA ASP A 302 19.55 -3.60 8.59
C ASP A 302 19.64 -5.13 8.77
N LEU A 303 19.17 -5.67 9.89
CA LEU A 303 19.22 -7.10 10.20
C LEU A 303 17.96 -7.81 9.65
N ASP A 304 17.87 -7.95 8.34
CA ASP A 304 16.82 -8.73 7.67
C ASP A 304 17.00 -10.22 7.99
N LEU A 305 16.20 -10.69 8.96
CA LEU A 305 16.31 -12.04 9.51
C LEU A 305 15.94 -13.12 8.49
N GLU A 306 14.97 -12.86 7.61
CA GLU A 306 14.54 -13.81 6.59
C GLU A 306 15.67 -14.02 5.57
N SER A 307 16.22 -12.95 5.03
CA SER A 307 17.33 -13.01 4.07
C SER A 307 18.62 -13.53 4.71
N MET A 308 18.86 -13.29 6.00
CA MET A 308 20.02 -13.85 6.71
C MET A 308 20.00 -15.37 6.79
N MET A 309 18.84 -16.02 6.74
CA MET A 309 18.77 -17.49 6.67
C MET A 309 19.38 -18.05 5.39
N LEU A 310 19.44 -17.24 4.31
CA LEU A 310 20.03 -17.62 3.02
C LEU A 310 21.57 -17.62 3.05
N LEU A 311 22.19 -16.92 4.00
CA LEU A 311 23.66 -16.88 4.15
C LEU A 311 24.26 -18.21 4.67
N GLY A 312 23.42 -19.20 4.91
CA GLY A 312 23.84 -20.54 5.33
C GLY A 312 23.69 -20.77 6.84
N ARG A 313 23.88 -22.01 7.25
CA ARG A 313 23.73 -22.39 8.65
C ARG A 313 24.79 -21.71 9.50
N GLY A 314 24.34 -20.93 10.40
CA GLY A 314 25.18 -20.58 11.50
C GLY A 314 25.00 -19.22 12.07
N ALA A 315 26.06 -18.70 12.44
CA ALA A 315 26.27 -17.64 13.34
C ALA A 315 25.49 -16.33 13.06
N PRO A 316 25.38 -15.79 11.82
CA PRO A 316 24.79 -14.46 11.67
C PRO A 316 23.31 -14.39 12.08
N TYR A 317 22.48 -15.38 11.71
CA TYR A 317 21.05 -15.34 12.01
C TYR A 317 20.76 -15.40 13.53
N ASP A 318 21.34 -16.38 14.23
CA ASP A 318 21.09 -16.57 15.66
C ASP A 318 21.60 -15.39 16.49
N GLU A 319 22.75 -14.84 16.11
CA GLU A 319 23.32 -13.66 16.74
C GLU A 319 22.45 -12.44 16.48
N ALA A 320 22.06 -12.17 15.23
CA ALA A 320 21.20 -11.05 14.85
C ALA A 320 19.86 -11.11 15.58
N LEU A 321 19.19 -12.27 15.59
CA LEU A 321 17.95 -12.47 16.32
C LEU A 321 18.14 -12.19 17.83
N SER A 322 19.23 -12.68 18.42
CA SER A 322 19.56 -12.43 19.83
C SER A 322 19.79 -10.95 20.10
N VAL A 323 20.52 -10.25 19.22
CA VAL A 323 20.75 -8.81 19.32
C VAL A 323 19.45 -8.04 19.23
N ILE A 324 18.60 -8.30 18.23
CA ILE A 324 17.30 -7.64 18.11
C ILE A 324 16.46 -7.90 19.38
N GLN A 325 16.32 -9.15 19.81
CA GLN A 325 15.46 -9.49 20.96
C GLN A 325 15.92 -8.81 22.27
N LYS A 326 17.23 -8.68 22.48
CA LYS A 326 17.81 -7.97 23.64
C LYS A 326 17.69 -6.45 23.51
N GLY A 327 17.55 -5.93 22.29
CA GLY A 327 17.33 -4.52 22.01
C GLY A 327 15.88 -4.04 22.23
N PHE A 328 15.00 -4.90 22.75
CA PHE A 328 13.63 -4.53 23.10
C PHE A 328 13.62 -3.53 24.26
N ILE A 329 13.00 -2.37 24.07
CA ILE A 329 13.03 -1.26 25.03
C ILE A 329 12.19 -1.60 26.27
N GLY A 330 10.93 -2.04 26.08
CA GLY A 330 10.09 -2.43 27.21
C GLY A 330 8.60 -2.39 26.91
N ALA A 331 7.79 -2.80 27.88
CA ALA A 331 6.34 -2.94 27.70
C ALA A 331 5.60 -1.59 27.55
N GLN A 332 6.17 -0.49 28.06
CA GLN A 332 5.56 0.85 27.94
C GLN A 332 5.82 1.49 26.58
N PHE A 333 6.95 1.18 25.97
CA PHE A 333 7.28 1.56 24.60
C PHE A 333 7.85 0.32 23.89
N PRO A 334 6.97 -0.53 23.30
CA PRO A 334 7.33 -1.88 22.87
C PRO A 334 7.98 -1.90 21.47
N LEU A 335 8.92 -1.01 21.24
CA LEU A 335 9.80 -0.96 20.08
C LEU A 335 11.23 -1.35 20.46
N TYR A 336 12.17 -1.13 19.56
CA TYR A 336 13.55 -1.57 19.66
C TYR A 336 14.50 -0.38 19.56
N TYR A 337 15.68 -0.49 20.19
CA TYR A 337 16.76 0.46 19.95
C TYR A 337 17.16 0.45 18.47
N SER A 338 17.61 1.60 17.95
CA SER A 338 17.97 1.72 16.55
C SER A 338 19.30 1.06 16.22
N GLU A 339 20.27 1.07 17.16
CA GLU A 339 21.64 0.68 16.90
C GLU A 339 22.25 -0.17 18.02
N TYR A 340 23.11 -1.08 17.63
CA TYR A 340 23.93 -1.93 18.51
C TYR A 340 25.41 -1.80 18.15
N ASN A 341 26.27 -1.63 19.14
CA ASN A 341 27.71 -1.71 18.98
C ASN A 341 28.20 -3.12 19.37
N ALA A 342 28.55 -3.92 18.38
CA ALA A 342 28.93 -5.31 18.58
C ALA A 342 30.23 -5.44 19.38
N ASP A 343 31.21 -4.54 19.19
CA ASP A 343 32.50 -4.56 19.88
C ASP A 343 32.35 -4.30 21.37
N LYS A 344 31.35 -3.53 21.78
CA LYS A 344 31.09 -3.13 23.16
C LYS A 344 29.93 -3.89 23.81
N GLY A 345 29.10 -4.56 23.01
CA GLY A 345 27.88 -5.23 23.50
C GLY A 345 26.83 -4.27 24.05
N THR A 346 26.70 -3.05 23.49
CA THR A 346 25.84 -2.00 24.02
C THR A 346 24.92 -1.41 22.95
N TYR A 347 23.68 -1.05 23.35
CA TYR A 347 22.72 -0.35 22.49
C TYR A 347 22.87 1.17 22.63
N ASN A 348 22.53 1.88 21.54
CA ASN A 348 22.43 3.33 21.56
C ASN A 348 21.07 3.75 22.17
N HIS A 349 21.09 4.47 23.28
CA HIS A 349 19.92 4.94 24.00
C HIS A 349 19.48 6.34 23.55
N GLN A 350 19.63 6.67 22.28
CA GLN A 350 19.19 7.95 21.73
C GLN A 350 17.73 7.88 21.29
N VAL A 351 17.28 8.96 20.65
CA VAL A 351 15.98 9.06 20.04
C VAL A 351 15.76 7.93 19.04
N ILE A 352 14.61 7.31 19.10
CA ILE A 352 14.21 6.21 18.22
C ILE A 352 13.63 6.82 16.93
N ASP A 353 14.21 6.49 15.78
CA ASP A 353 13.59 6.70 14.48
C ASP A 353 12.52 5.62 14.28
N THR A 354 11.29 6.04 14.05
CA THR A 354 10.15 5.12 14.04
C THR A 354 10.18 4.21 12.81
N ALA A 355 10.63 4.72 11.66
CA ALA A 355 10.74 3.90 10.46
C ALA A 355 11.77 2.78 10.65
N ASP A 356 12.95 3.08 11.22
CA ASP A 356 13.97 2.07 11.53
C ASP A 356 13.44 1.02 12.52
N ALA A 357 12.76 1.48 13.59
CA ALA A 357 12.20 0.58 14.59
C ALA A 357 11.11 -0.34 14.00
N LEU A 358 10.23 0.20 13.12
CA LEU A 358 9.20 -0.58 12.44
C LEU A 358 9.80 -1.55 11.40
N THR A 359 10.87 -1.17 10.70
CA THR A 359 11.62 -2.10 9.83
C THR A 359 12.17 -3.28 10.64
N THR A 360 12.73 -3.01 11.82
CA THR A 360 13.17 -4.08 12.75
C THR A 360 12.00 -4.99 13.16
N VAL A 361 10.83 -4.41 13.44
CA VAL A 361 9.61 -5.18 13.79
C VAL A 361 9.12 -5.99 12.59
N TYR A 362 9.19 -5.45 11.38
CA TYR A 362 8.83 -6.16 10.16
C TYR A 362 9.71 -7.40 9.96
N HIS A 363 11.03 -7.28 10.11
CA HIS A 363 11.94 -8.44 10.04
C HIS A 363 11.66 -9.51 11.13
N LEU A 364 11.19 -9.09 12.30
CA LEU A 364 10.72 -10.05 13.32
C LEU A 364 9.39 -10.70 12.93
N ALA A 365 8.48 -9.97 12.29
CA ALA A 365 7.20 -10.49 11.85
C ALA A 365 7.37 -11.55 10.76
N GLN A 366 8.21 -11.31 9.75
CA GLN A 366 8.55 -12.25 8.68
C GLN A 366 9.03 -13.63 9.20
N VAL A 367 9.71 -13.67 10.34
CA VAL A 367 10.16 -14.92 10.96
C VAL A 367 9.27 -15.38 12.13
N GLY A 368 8.08 -14.80 12.30
CA GLY A 368 7.11 -15.18 13.34
C GLY A 368 7.59 -14.88 14.77
N LYS A 369 8.39 -13.82 14.97
CA LYS A 369 8.97 -13.41 16.25
C LYS A 369 8.49 -12.06 16.76
N VAL A 370 7.54 -11.43 16.08
CA VAL A 370 6.93 -10.18 16.55
C VAL A 370 6.25 -10.36 17.91
N ARG A 371 6.34 -9.34 18.76
CA ARG A 371 5.73 -9.38 20.11
C ARG A 371 4.30 -8.89 20.07
N LYS A 372 3.40 -9.59 20.76
CA LYS A 372 2.00 -9.15 20.89
C LYS A 372 1.87 -7.74 21.46
N GLN A 373 2.76 -7.35 22.38
CA GLN A 373 2.78 -5.99 22.95
C GLN A 373 3.05 -4.92 21.88
N THR A 374 3.93 -5.22 20.91
CA THR A 374 4.20 -4.33 19.79
C THR A 374 2.97 -4.21 18.87
N ILE A 375 2.32 -5.33 18.56
CA ILE A 375 1.08 -5.32 17.77
C ILE A 375 -0.03 -4.51 18.47
N ASN A 376 -0.25 -4.74 19.77
CA ASN A 376 -1.26 -3.98 20.52
C ASN A 376 -0.94 -2.47 20.51
N TRP A 377 0.33 -2.10 20.69
CA TRP A 377 0.75 -0.70 20.65
C TRP A 377 0.52 -0.08 19.25
N LEU A 378 0.75 -0.83 18.17
CA LEU A 378 0.48 -0.35 16.81
C LEU A 378 -1.03 -0.12 16.60
N TYR A 379 -1.89 -0.98 17.11
CA TYR A 379 -3.34 -0.73 17.12
C TYR A 379 -3.68 0.56 17.87
N ASP A 380 -3.16 0.74 19.10
CA ASP A 380 -3.40 1.94 19.89
C ASP A 380 -2.96 3.21 19.16
N GLN A 381 -1.85 3.17 18.39
CA GLN A 381 -1.39 4.32 17.60
C GLN A 381 -2.27 4.58 16.38
N VAL A 382 -2.59 3.52 15.62
CA VAL A 382 -3.36 3.63 14.37
C VAL A 382 -4.81 4.05 14.64
N GLU A 383 -5.41 3.57 15.71
CA GLU A 383 -6.77 3.97 16.15
C GLU A 383 -6.80 5.31 16.90
N GLY A 384 -5.67 5.76 17.41
CA GLY A 384 -5.52 6.96 18.21
C GLY A 384 -4.95 8.15 17.44
N ASP A 385 -3.91 8.75 18.02
CA ASP A 385 -3.30 9.99 17.49
C ASP A 385 -2.40 9.79 16.26
N GLY A 386 -2.17 8.56 15.82
CA GLY A 386 -1.28 8.19 14.73
C GLY A 386 0.18 8.04 15.16
N LEU A 387 0.97 7.43 14.27
CA LEU A 387 2.40 7.22 14.45
C LEU A 387 3.17 8.54 14.24
N ARG A 388 4.24 8.76 15.01
CA ARG A 388 5.10 9.94 14.84
C ARG A 388 6.49 9.53 14.39
N ALA A 389 7.15 10.45 13.68
CA ALA A 389 8.44 10.16 13.04
C ALA A 389 9.53 9.77 14.04
N ARG A 390 9.50 10.31 15.27
CA ARG A 390 10.48 9.95 16.31
C ARG A 390 9.91 10.01 17.71
N TYR A 391 10.40 9.06 18.53
CA TYR A 391 10.11 8.98 19.97
C TYR A 391 11.40 8.96 20.80
N THR A 392 11.30 9.34 22.06
CA THR A 392 12.31 9.04 23.06
C THR A 392 12.23 7.55 23.45
N THR A 393 13.22 7.04 24.17
CA THR A 393 13.17 5.66 24.69
C THR A 393 12.09 5.43 25.74
N ASP A 394 11.50 6.48 26.28
CA ASP A 394 10.38 6.42 27.21
C ASP A 394 9.01 6.47 26.48
N GLY A 395 9.03 6.57 25.14
CA GLY A 395 7.82 6.63 24.30
C GLY A 395 7.21 8.02 24.14
N GLU A 396 7.89 9.06 24.58
CA GLU A 396 7.45 10.44 24.39
C GLU A 396 7.76 10.92 22.96
N VAL A 397 6.81 11.63 22.34
CA VAL A 397 7.00 12.20 21.00
C VAL A 397 8.05 13.31 21.03
N VAL A 398 9.06 13.21 20.17
CA VAL A 398 10.05 14.30 20.02
C VAL A 398 9.41 15.47 19.28
N ALA A 399 9.26 16.61 19.95
CA ALA A 399 8.46 17.77 19.50
C ALA A 399 8.77 18.24 18.06
N THR A 400 10.04 18.22 17.62
CA THR A 400 10.44 18.61 16.27
C THR A 400 10.10 17.56 15.20
N TYR A 401 9.77 16.32 15.62
CA TYR A 401 9.41 15.18 14.80
C TYR A 401 7.97 14.71 15.01
N ASN A 402 7.12 15.60 15.52
CA ASN A 402 5.70 15.35 15.69
C ASN A 402 4.96 15.49 14.34
N TYR A 403 5.19 14.52 13.46
CA TYR A 403 4.52 14.37 12.18
C TYR A 403 4.54 12.90 11.73
N GLU A 404 3.62 12.57 10.89
CA GLU A 404 3.45 11.25 10.30
C GLU A 404 4.17 11.17 8.95
N THR A 405 4.56 9.97 8.54
CA THR A 405 5.05 9.70 7.18
C THR A 405 4.35 8.49 6.59
N PRO A 406 4.17 8.41 5.26
CA PRO A 406 3.56 7.26 4.60
C PRO A 406 4.23 5.94 4.95
N ALA A 407 5.56 5.93 5.06
CA ALA A 407 6.33 4.73 5.37
C ALA A 407 6.00 4.13 6.74
N LEU A 408 5.60 4.94 7.74
CA LEU A 408 5.22 4.41 9.06
C LEU A 408 4.00 3.51 8.92
N TYR A 409 3.03 3.93 8.15
CA TYR A 409 1.82 3.16 7.89
C TYR A 409 2.05 2.01 6.92
N ALA A 410 2.89 2.19 5.89
CA ALA A 410 3.28 1.11 5.00
C ALA A 410 3.99 -0.04 5.76
N LEU A 411 4.96 0.29 6.62
CA LEU A 411 5.64 -0.70 7.46
C LEU A 411 4.68 -1.36 8.46
N THR A 412 3.76 -0.60 9.06
CA THR A 412 2.75 -1.16 9.95
C THR A 412 1.82 -2.12 9.20
N ALA A 413 1.43 -1.80 7.97
CA ALA A 413 0.66 -2.70 7.11
C ALA A 413 1.44 -4.00 6.82
N LEU A 414 2.71 -3.91 6.45
CA LEU A 414 3.56 -5.08 6.21
C LEU A 414 3.71 -5.95 7.48
N ILE A 415 3.90 -5.32 8.64
CA ILE A 415 3.96 -6.03 9.94
C ILE A 415 2.63 -6.74 10.23
N ALA A 416 1.51 -6.06 10.01
CA ALA A 416 0.19 -6.59 10.25
C ALA A 416 -0.12 -7.79 9.34
N LEU A 417 0.26 -7.71 8.07
CA LEU A 417 0.13 -8.78 7.10
C LEU A 417 0.87 -10.04 7.55
N GLU A 418 2.16 -9.91 7.89
CA GLU A 418 2.99 -11.02 8.36
C GLU A 418 2.51 -11.58 9.72
N ALA A 419 1.85 -10.76 10.54
CA ALA A 419 1.29 -11.17 11.82
C ALA A 419 -0.13 -11.75 11.72
N GLY A 420 -0.80 -11.65 10.56
CA GLY A 420 -2.18 -12.08 10.35
C GLY A 420 -3.22 -11.15 11.00
N GLU A 421 -2.91 -9.86 11.13
CA GLU A 421 -3.76 -8.84 11.80
C GLU A 421 -4.47 -7.99 10.72
N GLU A 422 -5.55 -8.51 10.16
CA GLU A 422 -6.27 -7.95 9.01
C GLU A 422 -6.81 -6.53 9.26
N ASP A 423 -7.40 -6.28 10.43
CA ASP A 423 -7.92 -4.94 10.77
C ASP A 423 -6.81 -3.90 10.87
N LEU A 424 -5.65 -4.25 11.46
CA LEU A 424 -4.50 -3.35 11.55
C LEU A 424 -3.92 -3.07 10.16
N PHE A 425 -3.83 -4.10 9.32
CA PHE A 425 -3.41 -3.97 7.94
C PHE A 425 -4.30 -2.97 7.19
N THR A 426 -5.61 -3.21 7.21
CA THR A 426 -6.62 -2.37 6.57
C THR A 426 -6.48 -0.91 6.98
N GLN A 427 -6.46 -0.62 8.27
CA GLN A 427 -6.38 0.74 8.78
C GLN A 427 -5.05 1.42 8.42
N SER A 428 -3.96 0.68 8.46
CA SER A 428 -2.64 1.21 8.13
C SER A 428 -2.54 1.61 6.66
N VAL A 429 -3.04 0.78 5.74
CA VAL A 429 -3.05 1.13 4.31
C VAL A 429 -3.93 2.35 4.04
N MET A 430 -5.05 2.49 4.74
CA MET A 430 -5.88 3.69 4.62
C MET A 430 -5.14 4.96 5.00
N LEU A 431 -4.47 4.94 6.13
CA LEU A 431 -3.70 6.10 6.60
C LEU A 431 -2.54 6.41 5.65
N MET A 432 -1.89 5.39 5.09
CA MET A 432 -0.89 5.54 4.04
C MET A 432 -1.46 6.27 2.83
N GLU A 433 -2.62 5.84 2.34
CA GLU A 433 -3.28 6.41 1.15
C GLU A 433 -3.67 7.89 1.33
N THR A 434 -3.94 8.36 2.54
CA THR A 434 -4.22 9.78 2.78
C THR A 434 -3.07 10.72 2.39
N CYS A 435 -1.85 10.17 2.26
CA CYS A 435 -0.66 10.92 1.86
C CYS A 435 -0.39 10.90 0.35
N ARG A 436 -1.23 10.22 -0.44
CA ARG A 436 -1.02 10.02 -1.87
C ARG A 436 -1.57 11.19 -2.69
N THR A 437 -0.88 11.55 -3.76
CA THR A 437 -1.36 12.51 -4.75
C THR A 437 -2.17 11.79 -5.83
N PHE A 438 -3.44 12.18 -5.96
CA PHE A 438 -4.39 11.67 -6.95
C PHE A 438 -4.76 12.77 -7.94
N ASP A 439 -3.89 13.03 -8.92
CA ASP A 439 -4.16 13.96 -10.03
C ASP A 439 -3.14 13.73 -11.16
N THR A 440 -3.58 13.21 -12.30
CA THR A 440 -2.70 12.94 -13.45
C THR A 440 -2.14 14.21 -14.10
N ALA A 441 -2.71 15.39 -13.84
CA ALA A 441 -2.16 16.66 -14.27
C ALA A 441 -0.97 17.12 -13.40
N SER A 442 -0.82 16.53 -12.21
CA SER A 442 0.30 16.82 -11.31
C SER A 442 1.53 16.00 -11.67
N ALA A 443 2.70 16.63 -11.68
CA ALA A 443 3.99 15.94 -11.79
C ALA A 443 4.25 14.98 -10.61
N SER A 444 3.49 15.12 -9.52
CA SER A 444 3.55 14.28 -8.32
C SER A 444 2.47 13.20 -8.28
N ASN A 445 1.71 12.99 -9.37
CA ASN A 445 0.68 11.94 -9.37
C ASN A 445 1.24 10.59 -8.95
N GLY A 446 0.55 9.91 -8.05
CA GLY A 446 0.94 8.63 -7.49
C GLY A 446 2.03 8.71 -6.40
N SER A 447 2.63 9.88 -6.15
CA SER A 447 3.62 10.02 -5.08
C SER A 447 2.97 10.14 -3.70
N PHE A 448 3.67 9.62 -2.71
CA PHE A 448 3.39 9.82 -1.30
C PHE A 448 4.26 10.95 -0.75
N THR A 449 3.67 11.91 -0.05
CA THR A 449 4.41 13.08 0.44
C THR A 449 4.20 13.35 1.91
N THR A 450 5.26 13.84 2.55
CA THR A 450 5.21 14.36 3.92
C THR A 450 5.60 15.83 3.88
N ARG A 451 4.71 16.74 4.30
CA ARG A 451 4.97 18.20 4.30
C ARG A 451 5.47 18.68 2.91
N ASN A 452 4.85 18.24 1.85
CA ASN A 452 5.20 18.54 0.46
C ASN A 452 6.62 18.08 0.05
N LYS A 453 7.14 17.04 0.69
CA LYS A 453 8.40 16.39 0.31
C LYS A 453 8.17 14.93 0.08
N ASP A 454 8.72 14.41 -1.00
CA ASP A 454 8.80 12.99 -1.27
C ASP A 454 10.04 12.36 -0.62
N SER A 455 9.97 11.08 -0.40
CA SER A 455 11.08 10.25 0.03
C SER A 455 11.02 8.93 -0.75
N ALA A 456 12.14 8.47 -1.28
CA ALA A 456 12.17 7.18 -1.96
C ALA A 456 11.76 6.02 -1.04
N PHE A 457 12.09 6.12 0.25
CA PHE A 457 11.70 5.12 1.22
C PHE A 457 10.17 5.03 1.36
N ASP A 458 9.47 6.18 1.43
CA ASP A 458 8.01 6.21 1.49
C ASP A 458 7.38 5.55 0.25
N GLN A 459 7.89 5.88 -0.96
CA GLN A 459 7.37 5.32 -2.21
C GLN A 459 7.60 3.81 -2.29
N CYS A 460 8.82 3.35 -1.99
CA CYS A 460 9.19 1.94 -2.11
C CYS A 460 8.48 1.08 -1.05
N ALA A 461 8.28 1.59 0.16
CA ALA A 461 7.50 0.91 1.19
C ALA A 461 6.02 0.76 0.77
N ALA A 462 5.42 1.81 0.20
CA ALA A 462 4.05 1.74 -0.32
C ALA A 462 3.93 0.77 -1.50
N LEU A 463 4.88 0.79 -2.45
CA LEU A 463 4.92 -0.17 -3.55
C LEU A 463 4.98 -1.62 -3.04
N LEU A 464 5.78 -1.89 -2.02
CA LEU A 464 5.88 -3.23 -1.43
C LEU A 464 4.55 -3.68 -0.80
N VAL A 465 3.83 -2.77 -0.13
CA VAL A 465 2.48 -3.05 0.38
C VAL A 465 1.56 -3.47 -0.75
N TYR A 466 1.51 -2.71 -1.85
CA TYR A 466 0.66 -3.05 -2.99
C TYR A 466 1.01 -4.40 -3.62
N ALA A 467 2.31 -4.69 -3.78
CA ALA A 467 2.73 -5.98 -4.33
C ALA A 467 2.33 -7.16 -3.43
N LYS A 468 2.44 -7.00 -2.12
CA LYS A 468 2.00 -8.03 -1.15
C LYS A 468 0.48 -8.22 -1.19
N MET A 469 -0.29 -7.15 -1.33
CA MET A 469 -1.75 -7.22 -1.49
C MET A 469 -2.18 -8.02 -2.74
N GLN A 470 -1.39 -7.97 -3.81
CA GLN A 470 -1.69 -8.70 -5.05
C GLN A 470 -1.42 -10.21 -4.95
N GLN A 471 -0.74 -10.68 -3.91
CA GLN A 471 -0.41 -12.09 -3.72
C GLN A 471 -1.43 -12.83 -2.84
N GLU A 472 -2.26 -12.12 -2.07
CA GLU A 472 -3.36 -12.65 -1.27
C GLU A 472 -4.65 -12.83 -2.09
#